data_880bb2f717d14c643bf4dc4f78607652
#
_entry.id   880bb2f717d14c643bf4dc4f78607652
#
_cell.length_a   1.000
_cell.length_b   1.000
_cell.length_c   1.000
_cell.angle_alpha   90.00
_cell.angle_beta   90.00
_cell.angle_gamma   90.00
#
_symmetry.space_group_name_H-M   'P 1'
#
loop_
_entity.id
_entity.type
_entity.pdbx_description
1 polymer ?
#
loop_
_entity_poly.entity_id
_entity_poly.type
_entity_poly.pdbx_seq_one_letter_code
_entity_poly.pdbx_strand_id
1 'polypeptide(L)'
;SDIRIIRKILDTLTEFNEQGVPVKGTWDTENFFSLQKILPEYAPDIIDKMKERVIKYGDENIIMGYNNGALSAMTEDEFCESINLAITNPDGSGLEDIFGTCEKIVRPQEVMFTPSQVSLYNKLGIKALCLYYSCVPFDAFRTIIPKLSDEEAFNPLTYTYNGESMTIIPTYSNSDVCDAGCLRAW
;
A
#
# COMPACT_ATOMS: atom_id res chain seq x y z
N SER A 1 -0.11 -18.34 10.57
CA SER A 1 -1.43 -18.37 9.89
C SER A 1 -1.44 -17.46 8.67
N ASP A 2 -0.84 -16.30 8.75
CA ASP A 2 -0.89 -15.26 7.70
C ASP A 2 -0.20 -15.69 6.40
N ILE A 3 0.95 -16.35 6.49
CA ILE A 3 1.64 -16.93 5.34
C ILE A 3 0.75 -17.88 4.53
N ARG A 4 -0.09 -18.69 5.18
CA ARG A 4 -1.02 -19.60 4.50
C ARG A 4 -2.13 -18.83 3.76
N ILE A 5 -2.57 -17.72 4.35
CA ILE A 5 -3.61 -16.86 3.73
C ILE A 5 -3.04 -16.19 2.49
N ILE A 6 -1.86 -15.57 2.58
CA ILE A 6 -1.19 -14.93 1.44
C ILE A 6 -0.99 -15.95 0.30
N ARG A 7 -0.45 -17.14 0.63
CA ARG A 7 -0.26 -18.21 -0.36
C ARG A 7 -1.58 -18.60 -1.04
N LYS A 8 -2.65 -18.78 -0.26
CA LYS A 8 -3.98 -19.11 -0.80
C LYS A 8 -4.53 -17.99 -1.69
N ILE A 9 -4.33 -16.73 -1.34
CA ILE A 9 -4.75 -15.59 -2.18
C ILE A 9 -4.00 -15.64 -3.52
N LEU A 10 -2.67 -15.76 -3.50
CA LEU A 10 -1.84 -15.84 -4.71
C LEU A 10 -2.26 -17.01 -5.61
N ASP A 11 -2.46 -18.19 -5.03
CA ASP A 11 -2.90 -19.37 -5.77
C ASP A 11 -4.29 -19.15 -6.39
N THR A 12 -5.24 -18.62 -5.62
CA THR A 12 -6.59 -18.34 -6.13
C THR A 12 -6.61 -17.33 -7.25
N LEU A 13 -5.84 -16.24 -7.14
CA LEU A 13 -5.73 -15.25 -8.22
C LEU A 13 -5.12 -15.88 -9.49
N THR A 14 -4.12 -16.74 -9.31
CA THR A 14 -3.50 -17.47 -10.43
C THR A 14 -4.50 -18.42 -11.09
N GLU A 15 -5.24 -19.20 -10.32
CA GLU A 15 -6.31 -20.08 -10.82
C GLU A 15 -7.34 -19.31 -11.64
N PHE A 16 -7.77 -18.11 -11.19
CA PHE A 16 -8.69 -17.27 -11.96
C PHE A 16 -8.07 -16.81 -13.29
N ASN A 17 -6.82 -16.35 -13.28
CA ASN A 17 -6.16 -15.95 -14.51
C ASN A 17 -6.00 -17.11 -15.51
N GLU A 18 -5.70 -18.32 -15.04
CA GLU A 18 -5.61 -19.52 -15.87
C GLU A 18 -6.96 -19.93 -16.47
N GLN A 19 -8.06 -19.61 -15.77
CA GLN A 19 -9.43 -19.80 -16.27
C GLN A 19 -9.88 -18.67 -17.22
N GLY A 20 -9.00 -17.70 -17.53
CA GLY A 20 -9.30 -16.57 -18.41
C GLY A 20 -9.99 -15.40 -17.74
N VAL A 21 -10.07 -15.37 -16.40
CA VAL A 21 -10.59 -14.22 -15.65
C VAL A 21 -9.44 -13.23 -15.39
N PRO A 22 -9.47 -12.01 -15.93
CA PRO A 22 -8.36 -11.05 -15.82
C PRO A 22 -8.37 -10.36 -14.45
N VAL A 23 -7.80 -11.01 -13.44
CA VAL A 23 -7.64 -10.43 -12.10
C VAL A 23 -6.20 -10.02 -11.85
N LYS A 24 -6.01 -8.89 -11.17
CA LYS A 24 -4.71 -8.40 -10.70
C LYS A 24 -4.72 -8.19 -9.21
N GLY A 25 -3.56 -8.35 -8.59
CA GLY A 25 -3.32 -7.97 -7.20
C GLY A 25 -2.60 -6.62 -7.12
N THR A 26 -2.98 -5.80 -6.13
CA THR A 26 -2.19 -4.65 -5.70
C THR A 26 -1.68 -4.96 -4.29
N TRP A 27 -0.36 -4.98 -4.14
CA TRP A 27 0.31 -5.44 -2.93
C TRP A 27 1.01 -4.28 -2.24
N ASP A 28 0.82 -4.15 -0.94
CA ASP A 28 1.50 -3.21 -0.07
C ASP A 28 2.28 -3.96 1.01
N THR A 29 3.38 -4.55 0.62
CA THR A 29 4.18 -5.40 1.50
C THR A 29 5.28 -4.58 2.17
N GLU A 30 5.30 -4.63 3.49
CA GLU A 30 6.34 -3.98 4.28
C GLU A 30 7.71 -4.64 4.06
N ASN A 31 8.78 -3.82 4.01
CA ASN A 31 10.11 -4.29 3.61
C ASN A 31 10.87 -4.97 4.74
N PHE A 32 11.06 -4.27 5.87
CA PHE A 32 12.03 -4.66 6.89
C PHE A 32 11.77 -6.03 7.53
N PHE A 33 10.54 -6.29 7.96
CA PHE A 33 10.18 -7.59 8.52
C PHE A 33 9.75 -8.58 7.45
N SER A 34 8.89 -8.16 6.53
CA SER A 34 8.25 -9.07 5.59
C SER A 34 9.19 -9.48 4.46
N LEU A 35 9.65 -8.54 3.64
CA LEU A 35 10.44 -8.85 2.45
C LEU A 35 11.89 -9.17 2.76
N GLN A 36 12.48 -8.54 3.79
CA GLN A 36 13.88 -8.72 4.12
C GLN A 36 14.16 -9.92 5.03
N LYS A 37 13.22 -10.28 5.93
CA LYS A 37 13.45 -11.30 6.96
C LYS A 37 12.49 -12.47 6.87
N ILE A 38 11.19 -12.22 7.05
CA ILE A 38 10.21 -13.29 7.27
C ILE A 38 9.98 -14.13 6.02
N LEU A 39 9.70 -13.50 4.89
CA LEU A 39 9.40 -14.25 3.68
C LEU A 39 10.61 -14.99 3.12
N PRO A 40 11.83 -14.42 3.05
CA PRO A 40 12.99 -15.15 2.60
C PRO A 40 13.32 -16.37 3.47
N GLU A 41 13.11 -16.28 4.78
CA GLU A 41 13.45 -17.35 5.73
C GLU A 41 12.38 -18.45 5.78
N TYR A 42 11.08 -18.06 5.84
CA TYR A 42 9.99 -19.00 6.14
C TYR A 42 9.09 -19.33 4.97
N ALA A 43 9.08 -18.51 3.92
CA ALA A 43 8.18 -18.67 2.79
C ALA A 43 8.71 -18.02 1.51
N PRO A 44 9.91 -18.38 1.03
CA PRO A 44 10.51 -17.79 -0.17
C PRO A 44 9.62 -18.00 -1.41
N ASP A 45 8.83 -19.06 -1.45
CA ASP A 45 7.86 -19.36 -2.50
C ASP A 45 6.81 -18.26 -2.69
N ILE A 46 6.50 -17.49 -1.66
CA ILE A 46 5.57 -16.35 -1.77
C ILE A 46 6.19 -15.24 -2.63
N ILE A 47 7.46 -14.91 -2.38
CA ILE A 47 8.17 -13.89 -3.17
C ILE A 47 8.24 -14.33 -4.64
N ASP A 48 8.56 -15.59 -4.90
CA ASP A 48 8.64 -16.12 -6.26
C ASP A 48 7.28 -16.06 -6.97
N LYS A 49 6.20 -16.44 -6.29
CA LYS A 49 4.84 -16.32 -6.81
C LYS A 49 4.45 -14.86 -7.09
N MET A 50 4.79 -13.94 -6.20
CA MET A 50 4.51 -12.52 -6.42
C MET A 50 5.29 -11.99 -7.64
N LYS A 51 6.58 -12.33 -7.78
CA LYS A 51 7.38 -11.99 -8.97
C LYS A 51 6.76 -12.54 -10.26
N GLU A 52 6.38 -13.81 -10.24
CA GLU A 52 5.72 -14.43 -11.41
C GLU A 52 4.44 -13.66 -11.76
N ARG A 53 3.63 -13.30 -10.77
CA ARG A 53 2.38 -12.57 -11.00
C ARG A 53 2.60 -11.16 -11.53
N VAL A 54 3.61 -10.44 -11.04
CA VAL A 54 4.00 -9.12 -11.59
C VAL A 54 4.32 -9.25 -13.09
N ILE A 55 5.13 -10.24 -13.47
CA ILE A 55 5.56 -10.43 -14.86
C ILE A 55 4.41 -10.93 -15.75
N LYS A 56 3.67 -11.94 -15.29
CA LYS A 56 2.73 -12.68 -16.13
C LYS A 56 1.34 -12.05 -16.18
N TYR A 57 0.88 -11.50 -15.08
CA TYR A 57 -0.49 -10.99 -14.93
C TYR A 57 -0.57 -9.49 -14.68
N GLY A 58 0.57 -8.83 -14.46
CA GLY A 58 0.65 -7.40 -14.24
C GLY A 58 0.15 -6.97 -12.85
N ASP A 59 0.40 -7.80 -11.85
CA ASP A 59 0.22 -7.39 -10.44
C ASP A 59 1.11 -6.18 -10.15
N GLU A 60 0.67 -5.34 -9.24
CA GLU A 60 1.32 -4.08 -8.89
C GLU A 60 1.77 -4.07 -7.44
N ASN A 61 2.94 -3.51 -7.17
CA ASN A 61 3.42 -3.25 -5.81
C ASN A 61 3.35 -1.75 -5.54
N ILE A 62 2.69 -1.36 -4.46
CA ILE A 62 2.62 0.01 -3.96
C ILE A 62 3.49 0.15 -2.71
N ILE A 63 3.86 1.38 -2.39
CA ILE A 63 4.83 1.68 -1.35
C ILE A 63 4.13 1.80 0.00
N MET A 64 4.67 1.13 1.00
CA MET A 64 4.49 1.40 2.42
C MET A 64 5.83 1.95 2.97
N GLY A 65 5.86 2.60 4.11
CA GLY A 65 7.14 2.97 4.74
C GLY A 65 7.99 1.74 5.05
N TYR A 66 9.31 1.86 4.93
CA TYR A 66 10.27 0.75 4.99
C TYR A 66 10.09 -0.23 6.15
N ASN A 67 9.86 0.28 7.33
CA ASN A 67 9.72 -0.50 8.57
C ASN A 67 8.31 -0.41 9.18
N ASN A 68 7.31 -0.12 8.38
CA ASN A 68 5.94 0.08 8.85
C ASN A 68 5.80 1.19 9.90
N GLY A 69 6.71 2.17 9.89
CA GLY A 69 6.66 3.32 10.79
C GLY A 69 5.60 4.35 10.39
N ALA A 70 5.12 5.08 11.39
CA ALA A 70 4.16 6.17 11.18
C ALA A 70 4.83 7.35 10.49
N LEU A 71 4.75 7.43 9.17
CA LEU A 71 5.38 8.48 8.35
C LEU A 71 5.01 9.89 8.82
N SER A 72 3.81 10.08 9.37
CA SER A 72 3.33 11.36 9.89
C SER A 72 4.03 11.82 11.17
N ALA A 73 4.75 10.92 11.85
CA ALA A 73 5.51 11.21 13.07
C ALA A 73 7.03 11.32 12.84
N MET A 74 7.47 11.18 11.60
CA MET A 74 8.90 11.24 11.22
C MET A 74 9.34 12.66 10.91
N THR A 75 10.61 12.93 11.13
CA THR A 75 11.29 14.11 10.57
C THR A 75 11.33 14.01 9.04
N GLU A 76 11.61 15.11 8.34
CA GLU A 76 11.73 15.11 6.87
C GLU A 76 12.77 14.08 6.38
N ASP A 77 13.93 14.02 7.02
CA ASP A 77 15.00 13.11 6.63
C ASP A 77 14.60 11.65 6.84
N GLU A 78 14.04 11.32 8.00
CA GLU A 78 13.53 9.96 8.29
C GLU A 78 12.41 9.55 7.33
N PHE A 79 11.50 10.48 7.01
CA PHE A 79 10.42 10.25 6.05
C PHE A 79 10.97 9.92 4.66
N CYS A 80 11.88 10.77 4.16
CA CYS A 80 12.48 10.58 2.84
C CYS A 80 13.28 9.28 2.79
N GLU A 81 14.06 8.99 3.81
CA GLU A 81 14.83 7.76 3.90
C GLU A 81 13.93 6.52 3.96
N SER A 82 12.86 6.55 4.76
CA SER A 82 11.91 5.44 4.86
C SER A 82 11.25 5.10 3.51
N ILE A 83 10.87 6.10 2.72
CA ILE A 83 10.30 5.88 1.39
C ILE A 83 11.36 5.38 0.41
N ASN A 84 12.56 5.97 0.41
CA ASN A 84 13.64 5.54 -0.48
C ASN A 84 14.05 4.09 -0.22
N LEU A 85 14.25 3.71 1.05
CA LEU A 85 14.60 2.34 1.44
C LEU A 85 13.49 1.32 1.11
N ALA A 86 12.24 1.75 1.10
CA ALA A 86 11.14 0.89 0.65
C ALA A 86 11.18 0.64 -0.87
N ILE A 87 11.67 1.59 -1.66
CA ILE A 87 11.80 1.45 -3.11
C ILE A 87 13.04 0.62 -3.46
N THR A 88 14.21 1.04 -2.96
CA THR A 88 15.49 0.35 -3.14
C THR A 88 16.32 0.49 -1.85
N ASN A 89 17.08 -0.54 -1.51
CA ASN A 89 17.94 -0.49 -0.33
C ASN A 89 19.21 -1.35 -0.50
N PRO A 90 20.26 -1.08 0.31
CA PRO A 90 21.52 -1.81 0.22
C PRO A 90 21.44 -3.33 0.43
N ASP A 91 20.40 -3.80 1.11
CA ASP A 91 20.17 -5.22 1.36
C ASP A 91 19.44 -5.92 0.21
N GLY A 92 19.06 -5.18 -0.85
CA GLY A 92 18.37 -5.75 -2.00
C GLY A 92 16.92 -6.18 -1.70
N SER A 93 16.31 -5.62 -0.66
CA SER A 93 14.94 -5.93 -0.23
C SER A 93 13.92 -4.81 -0.54
N GLY A 94 14.33 -3.80 -1.32
CA GLY A 94 13.42 -2.79 -1.85
C GLY A 94 12.45 -3.39 -2.88
N LEU A 95 11.33 -2.73 -3.09
CA LEU A 95 10.34 -3.21 -4.06
C LEU A 95 10.91 -3.32 -5.48
N GLU A 96 11.69 -2.34 -5.93
CA GLU A 96 12.35 -2.38 -7.23
C GLU A 96 13.49 -3.41 -7.27
N ASP A 97 14.20 -3.63 -6.15
CA ASP A 97 15.24 -4.66 -6.06
C ASP A 97 14.66 -6.06 -6.22
N ILE A 98 13.50 -6.32 -5.62
CA ILE A 98 12.86 -7.64 -5.64
C ILE A 98 12.03 -7.84 -6.89
N PHE A 99 11.19 -6.87 -7.27
CA PHE A 99 10.17 -7.03 -8.32
C PHE A 99 10.52 -6.33 -9.63
N GLY A 100 11.62 -5.56 -9.67
CA GLY A 100 12.06 -4.80 -10.84
C GLY A 100 11.26 -3.51 -11.08
N THR A 101 10.16 -3.32 -10.39
CA THR A 101 9.29 -2.13 -10.50
C THR A 101 8.44 -1.97 -9.25
N CYS A 102 8.00 -0.73 -8.99
CA CYS A 102 6.91 -0.44 -8.07
C CYS A 102 6.11 0.76 -8.56
N GLU A 103 4.85 0.82 -8.21
CA GLU A 103 4.03 2.00 -8.46
C GLU A 103 4.41 3.12 -7.48
N LYS A 104 4.51 4.35 -7.99
CA LYS A 104 4.79 5.54 -7.17
C LYS A 104 3.52 6.01 -6.44
N ILE A 105 2.89 5.06 -5.79
CA ILE A 105 1.69 5.22 -4.97
C ILE A 105 2.05 4.77 -3.56
N VAL A 106 1.70 5.57 -2.57
CA VAL A 106 1.96 5.24 -1.16
C VAL A 106 0.63 4.97 -0.44
N ARG A 107 0.59 3.88 0.32
CA ARG A 107 -0.40 3.68 1.37
C ARG A 107 0.30 3.90 2.72
N PRO A 108 0.14 5.07 3.35
CA PRO A 108 0.80 5.33 4.63
C PRO A 108 0.32 4.34 5.70
N GLN A 109 1.21 4.03 6.64
CA GLN A 109 0.85 3.21 7.81
C GLN A 109 -0.33 3.81 8.57
N GLU A 110 -1.30 2.97 8.95
CA GLU A 110 -2.56 3.37 9.60
C GLU A 110 -3.28 4.51 8.85
N VAL A 111 -2.94 4.71 7.57
CA VAL A 111 -3.45 5.78 6.71
C VAL A 111 -3.24 7.18 7.30
N MET A 112 -2.23 7.31 8.16
CA MET A 112 -1.87 8.59 8.78
C MET A 112 -1.25 9.52 7.75
N PHE A 113 -1.89 10.67 7.57
CA PHE A 113 -1.48 11.69 6.64
C PHE A 113 -1.60 13.08 7.26
N THR A 114 -0.63 13.92 7.01
CA THR A 114 -0.68 15.35 7.37
C THR A 114 -0.51 16.20 6.12
N PRO A 115 -1.19 17.35 6.02
CA PRO A 115 -1.13 18.21 4.84
C PRO A 115 0.29 18.60 4.41
N SER A 116 1.18 18.85 5.36
CA SER A 116 2.57 19.24 5.10
C SER A 116 3.40 18.15 4.39
N GLN A 117 2.95 16.90 4.40
CA GLN A 117 3.65 15.82 3.71
C GLN A 117 3.48 15.83 2.18
N VAL A 118 2.55 16.62 1.64
CA VAL A 118 2.36 16.74 0.18
C VAL A 118 3.66 17.12 -0.51
N SER A 119 4.39 18.11 0.02
CA SER A 119 5.67 18.54 -0.54
C SER A 119 6.73 17.43 -0.50
N LEU A 120 6.78 16.65 0.57
CA LEU A 120 7.73 15.55 0.73
C LEU A 120 7.46 14.42 -0.26
N TYR A 121 6.19 14.03 -0.40
CA TYR A 121 5.81 13.04 -1.39
C TYR A 121 6.12 13.49 -2.82
N ASN A 122 5.82 14.75 -3.15
CA ASN A 122 6.14 15.32 -4.47
C ASN A 122 7.66 15.32 -4.73
N LYS A 123 8.46 15.71 -3.73
CA LYS A 123 9.94 15.70 -3.79
C LYS A 123 10.49 14.30 -4.10
N LEU A 124 9.83 13.26 -3.62
CA LEU A 124 10.19 11.85 -3.85
C LEU A 124 9.59 11.26 -5.13
N GLY A 125 8.85 12.04 -5.91
CA GLY A 125 8.22 11.60 -7.15
C GLY A 125 7.02 10.68 -6.94
N ILE A 126 6.44 10.66 -5.73
CA ILE A 126 5.21 9.94 -5.44
C ILE A 126 4.07 10.65 -6.16
N LYS A 127 3.20 9.86 -6.83
CA LYS A 127 2.13 10.37 -7.68
C LYS A 127 0.76 10.35 -7.01
N ALA A 128 0.55 9.43 -6.08
CA ALA A 128 -0.73 9.29 -5.41
C ALA A 128 -0.60 8.67 -4.02
N LEU A 129 -1.61 8.91 -3.20
CA LEU A 129 -1.77 8.29 -1.88
C LEU A 129 -3.08 7.52 -1.82
N CYS A 130 -3.04 6.31 -1.24
CA CYS A 130 -4.24 5.57 -0.87
C CYS A 130 -4.63 5.94 0.56
N LEU A 131 -5.78 6.59 0.73
CA LEU A 131 -6.27 6.97 2.05
C LEU A 131 -7.69 6.42 2.28
N TYR A 132 -7.98 5.94 3.49
CA TYR A 132 -9.28 5.42 3.84
C TYR A 132 -10.30 6.56 4.03
N TYR A 133 -11.47 6.42 3.47
CA TYR A 133 -12.57 7.35 3.67
C TYR A 133 -13.68 6.82 4.58
N SER A 134 -13.67 5.53 4.87
CA SER A 134 -14.72 4.84 5.63
C SER A 134 -14.32 4.43 7.04
N CYS A 135 -13.06 4.64 7.42
CA CYS A 135 -12.52 4.17 8.69
C CYS A 135 -12.73 5.17 9.82
N VAL A 136 -13.46 4.78 10.86
CA VAL A 136 -13.60 5.51 12.11
C VAL A 136 -12.90 4.69 13.19
N PRO A 137 -12.05 5.25 14.05
CA PRO A 137 -11.70 6.67 14.27
C PRO A 137 -10.52 7.18 13.45
N PHE A 138 -9.87 6.35 12.64
CA PHE A 138 -8.61 6.66 11.95
C PHE A 138 -8.78 7.24 10.54
N ASP A 139 -9.98 7.74 10.24
CA ASP A 139 -10.28 8.36 8.96
C ASP A 139 -9.56 9.69 8.81
N ALA A 140 -8.37 9.66 8.20
CA ALA A 140 -7.59 10.84 7.90
C ALA A 140 -8.38 11.84 7.03
N PHE A 141 -9.28 11.36 6.18
CA PHE A 141 -10.15 12.19 5.37
C PHE A 141 -11.16 12.99 6.19
N ARG A 142 -11.72 12.41 7.24
CA ARG A 142 -12.64 13.15 8.12
C ARG A 142 -12.00 14.29 8.87
N THR A 143 -10.70 14.19 9.08
CA THR A 143 -9.94 15.26 9.72
C THR A 143 -9.63 16.39 8.73
N ILE A 144 -9.45 16.05 7.45
CA ILE A 144 -8.99 16.95 6.39
C ILE A 144 -10.13 17.31 5.44
N ILE A 145 -10.95 16.33 5.10
CA ILE A 145 -12.12 16.44 4.22
C ILE A 145 -13.33 15.92 5.00
N PRO A 146 -14.26 16.78 5.43
CA PRO A 146 -15.26 16.42 6.42
C PRO A 146 -16.23 15.32 5.98
N LYS A 147 -16.51 15.19 4.70
CA LYS A 147 -17.32 14.13 4.14
C LYS A 147 -17.19 14.12 2.62
N LEU A 148 -16.83 12.97 2.06
CA LEU A 148 -16.87 12.75 0.61
C LEU A 148 -18.31 12.47 0.17
N SER A 149 -18.70 13.02 -0.97
CA SER A 149 -19.89 12.57 -1.70
C SER A 149 -19.65 11.17 -2.29
N ASP A 150 -20.70 10.47 -2.70
CA ASP A 150 -20.56 9.17 -3.34
C ASP A 150 -19.70 9.24 -4.61
N GLU A 151 -19.81 10.32 -5.38
CA GLU A 151 -18.97 10.54 -6.55
C GLU A 151 -17.49 10.69 -6.17
N GLU A 152 -17.18 11.47 -5.16
CA GLU A 152 -15.81 11.67 -4.68
C GLU A 152 -15.23 10.39 -4.07
N ALA A 153 -16.03 9.59 -3.38
CA ALA A 153 -15.59 8.36 -2.73
C ALA A 153 -15.15 7.28 -3.72
N PHE A 154 -15.64 7.33 -4.96
CA PHE A 154 -15.32 6.34 -5.99
C PHE A 154 -14.41 6.86 -7.11
N ASN A 155 -13.87 8.08 -6.97
CA ASN A 155 -12.98 8.68 -7.94
C ASN A 155 -11.68 9.17 -7.29
N PRO A 156 -10.55 9.19 -8.03
CA PRO A 156 -9.35 9.87 -7.58
C PRO A 156 -9.61 11.37 -7.35
N LEU A 157 -9.11 11.90 -6.25
CA LEU A 157 -9.27 13.28 -5.86
C LEU A 157 -7.95 14.04 -6.00
N THR A 158 -8.02 15.34 -6.23
CA THR A 158 -6.88 16.23 -6.11
C THR A 158 -6.93 16.95 -4.77
N TYR A 159 -5.94 16.71 -3.93
CA TYR A 159 -5.75 17.44 -2.68
C TYR A 159 -4.64 18.49 -2.86
N THR A 160 -4.92 19.73 -2.46
CA THR A 160 -3.96 20.84 -2.61
C THR A 160 -3.65 21.44 -1.24
N TYR A 161 -2.38 21.60 -0.94
CA TYR A 161 -1.89 22.27 0.26
C TYR A 161 -0.69 23.17 -0.07
N ASN A 162 -0.73 24.43 0.35
CA ASN A 162 0.31 25.42 0.08
C ASN A 162 0.75 25.54 -1.38
N GLY A 163 -0.20 25.37 -2.32
CA GLY A 163 0.07 25.46 -3.76
C GLY A 163 0.63 24.20 -4.40
N GLU A 164 0.88 23.16 -3.63
CA GLU A 164 1.25 21.85 -4.13
C GLU A 164 0.07 20.88 -4.09
N SER A 165 0.00 20.00 -5.07
CA SER A 165 -1.13 19.06 -5.19
C SER A 165 -0.66 17.61 -5.17
N MET A 166 -1.53 16.73 -4.68
CA MET A 166 -1.35 15.28 -4.64
C MET A 166 -2.64 14.60 -5.06
N THR A 167 -2.52 13.55 -5.84
CA THR A 167 -3.67 12.67 -6.12
C THR A 167 -3.96 11.79 -4.91
N ILE A 168 -5.21 11.76 -4.48
CA ILE A 168 -5.68 10.86 -3.43
C ILE A 168 -6.59 9.83 -4.06
N ILE A 169 -6.31 8.58 -3.79
CA ILE A 169 -7.16 7.44 -4.14
C ILE A 169 -7.96 7.07 -2.88
N PRO A 170 -9.26 7.41 -2.83
CA PRO A 170 -10.09 7.02 -1.71
C PRO A 170 -10.18 5.50 -1.64
N THR A 171 -9.80 4.94 -0.52
CA THR A 171 -9.83 3.50 -0.30
C THR A 171 -10.90 3.15 0.70
N TYR A 172 -11.81 2.27 0.32
CA TYR A 172 -12.77 1.72 1.26
C TYR A 172 -12.03 0.82 2.22
N SER A 173 -11.97 1.23 3.49
CA SER A 173 -11.58 0.31 4.54
C SER A 173 -12.81 -0.42 5.00
N ASN A 174 -12.86 -1.70 4.75
CA ASN A 174 -13.74 -2.55 5.50
C ASN A 174 -13.13 -2.73 6.90
N SER A 175 -13.19 -1.65 7.70
CA SER A 175 -12.76 -1.65 9.11
C SER A 175 -13.45 -2.75 9.89
N ASP A 176 -14.52 -3.18 9.37
CA ASP A 176 -15.31 -4.29 9.79
C ASP A 176 -14.56 -5.62 9.70
N VAL A 177 -13.50 -5.74 8.95
CA VAL A 177 -12.61 -6.91 9.01
C VAL A 177 -11.97 -7.03 10.39
N CYS A 178 -11.80 -5.93 11.09
CA CYS A 178 -11.31 -5.91 12.48
C CYS A 178 -12.45 -6.01 13.50
N ASP A 179 -13.71 -5.85 13.10
CA ASP A 179 -14.86 -6.04 13.95
C ASP A 179 -15.33 -7.49 13.88
N ALA A 180 -15.39 -8.15 15.06
CA ALA A 180 -15.91 -9.51 15.18
C ALA A 180 -17.34 -9.68 14.61
N GLY A 181 -18.09 -8.59 14.43
CA GLY A 181 -19.38 -8.56 13.76
C GLY A 181 -19.29 -8.87 12.27
N CYS A 182 -18.26 -8.39 11.59
CA CYS A 182 -18.10 -8.56 10.14
C CYS A 182 -17.48 -9.89 9.74
N LEU A 183 -16.65 -10.46 10.58
CA LEU A 183 -16.20 -11.85 10.40
C LEU A 183 -17.37 -12.87 10.39
N ARG A 184 -18.54 -12.47 10.84
CA ARG A 184 -19.77 -13.29 10.78
C ARG A 184 -20.60 -13.07 9.52
N ALA A 185 -20.30 -12.06 8.74
CA ALA A 185 -20.98 -11.74 7.49
C ALA A 185 -20.32 -12.41 6.26
N TRP A 186 -19.16 -13.02 6.46
CA TRP A 186 -18.41 -13.83 5.51
C TRP A 186 -18.46 -15.30 5.94
#